data_219c49a79aa94be61bee2f6cf4e2d685
#
_entry.id   219c49a79aa94be61bee2f6cf4e2d685
#
_cell.length_a   1.000
_cell.length_b   1.000
_cell.length_c   1.000
_cell.angle_alpha   90.00
_cell.angle_beta   90.00
_cell.angle_gamma   90.00
#
_symmetry.space_group_name_H-M   'P 1'
#
loop_
_entity.id
_entity.type
_entity.pdbx_description
1 polymer ?
#
loop_
_entity_poly.entity_id
_entity_poly.type
_entity_poly.pdbx_seq_one_letter_code
_entity_poly.pdbx_strand_id
1 'polypeptide(L)'
;MEIIAVAEQTVLVNQNVLFTDTVTCGNCSISHRSGSGLVTLRGITDQCRARFKVSFGGNLAVPTDGTVGPISISLAINGEAVASTTAIVTPAAVEEYFNVFTAIFVDVPRDCCLTVSVRNTSEDDILVQNANLIVERVA
;
A
#
# COMPACT_ATOMS: atom_id res chain seq x y z
N MET A 1 -2.48 -1.35 -13.14
CA MET A 1 -2.41 -2.63 -12.39
C MET A 1 -3.28 -2.53 -11.16
N GLU A 2 -4.04 -3.54 -10.90
CA GLU A 2 -4.79 -3.67 -9.64
C GLU A 2 -4.42 -5.00 -8.98
N ILE A 3 -3.93 -4.94 -7.75
CA ILE A 3 -3.55 -6.10 -6.95
C ILE A 3 -4.34 -6.11 -5.64
N ILE A 4 -4.70 -7.30 -5.17
CA ILE A 4 -5.57 -7.46 -4.02
C ILE A 4 -5.06 -8.53 -3.05
N ALA A 5 -5.52 -8.42 -1.80
CA ALA A 5 -5.43 -9.47 -0.80
C ALA A 5 -6.74 -9.46 -0.01
N VAL A 6 -7.66 -10.35 -0.37
CA VAL A 6 -9.00 -10.40 0.24
C VAL A 6 -8.95 -10.96 1.65
N ALA A 7 -8.14 -11.97 1.88
CA ALA A 7 -8.04 -12.63 3.17
C ALA A 7 -7.46 -11.72 4.25
N GLU A 8 -7.92 -11.91 5.48
CA GLU A 8 -7.35 -11.23 6.64
C GLU A 8 -5.88 -11.58 6.80
N GLN A 9 -5.05 -10.57 7.02
CA GLN A 9 -3.64 -10.75 7.30
C GLN A 9 -3.20 -9.89 8.48
N THR A 10 -2.25 -10.40 9.26
CA THR A 10 -1.60 -9.63 10.31
C THR A 10 -0.36 -8.96 9.73
N VAL A 11 -0.33 -7.64 9.80
CA VAL A 11 0.82 -6.85 9.35
C VAL A 11 1.58 -6.38 10.57
N LEU A 12 2.79 -6.87 10.74
CA LEU A 12 3.64 -6.51 11.88
C LEU A 12 4.09 -5.06 11.79
N VAL A 13 4.54 -4.53 12.93
CA VAL A 13 5.06 -3.16 13.02
C VAL A 13 6.15 -2.94 11.97
N ASN A 14 6.04 -1.84 11.22
CA ASN A 14 6.96 -1.46 10.15
C ASN A 14 7.06 -2.45 8.98
N GLN A 15 6.12 -3.39 8.88
CA GLN A 15 6.05 -4.31 7.74
C GLN A 15 5.01 -3.82 6.72
N ASN A 16 5.03 -4.44 5.56
CA ASN A 16 4.16 -4.08 4.45
C ASN A 16 2.95 -5.02 4.37
N VAL A 17 1.84 -4.48 3.86
CA VAL A 17 0.69 -5.28 3.42
C VAL A 17 1.14 -6.12 2.22
N LEU A 18 0.84 -7.41 2.23
CA LEU A 18 1.16 -8.32 1.13
C LEU A 18 -0.04 -8.47 0.19
N PHE A 19 0.22 -8.55 -1.10
CA PHE A 19 -0.81 -8.72 -2.12
C PHE A 19 -0.59 -10.03 -2.87
N THR A 20 -1.63 -10.82 -2.97
CA THR A 20 -1.54 -12.19 -3.50
C THR A 20 -2.05 -12.33 -4.92
N ASP A 21 -3.05 -11.54 -5.31
CA ASP A 21 -3.74 -11.70 -6.59
C ASP A 21 -3.61 -10.44 -7.44
N THR A 22 -3.44 -10.63 -8.75
CA THR A 22 -3.46 -9.54 -9.72
C THR A 22 -4.79 -9.60 -10.47
N VAL A 23 -5.65 -8.64 -10.22
CA VAL A 23 -6.97 -8.54 -10.89
C VAL A 23 -6.80 -7.98 -12.30
N THR A 24 -5.99 -6.93 -12.42
CA THR A 24 -5.72 -6.28 -13.70
C THR A 24 -4.22 -6.08 -13.85
N CYS A 25 -3.66 -6.63 -14.92
CA CYS A 25 -2.23 -6.50 -15.20
C CYS A 25 -1.87 -5.07 -15.59
N GLY A 26 -0.68 -4.64 -15.19
CA GLY A 26 -0.10 -3.39 -15.64
C GLY A 26 0.67 -3.55 -16.95
N ASN A 27 1.30 -2.46 -17.37
CA ASN A 27 2.22 -2.48 -18.51
C ASN A 27 3.66 -2.76 -18.05
N CYS A 28 4.63 -2.63 -18.97
CA CYS A 28 6.04 -2.86 -18.64
C CYS A 28 6.61 -1.93 -17.57
N SER A 29 5.96 -0.78 -17.33
CA SER A 29 6.40 0.19 -16.33
C SER A 29 6.04 -0.19 -14.91
N ILE A 30 5.14 -1.15 -14.73
CA ILE A 30 4.61 -1.54 -13.41
C ILE A 30 4.77 -3.04 -13.25
N SER A 31 5.45 -3.48 -12.20
CA SER A 31 5.60 -4.91 -11.93
C SER A 31 5.36 -5.23 -10.47
N HIS A 32 4.76 -6.40 -10.24
CA HIS A 32 4.46 -6.93 -8.92
C HIS A 32 4.65 -8.44 -8.92
N ARG A 33 5.24 -8.95 -7.86
CA ARG A 33 5.40 -10.39 -7.63
C ARG A 33 4.34 -10.86 -6.65
N SER A 34 3.59 -11.91 -6.99
CA SER A 34 2.58 -12.47 -6.11
C SER A 34 3.16 -12.79 -4.71
N GLY A 35 2.46 -12.37 -3.67
CA GLY A 35 2.89 -12.52 -2.29
C GLY A 35 3.82 -11.42 -1.78
N SER A 36 4.26 -10.52 -2.63
CA SER A 36 5.11 -9.39 -2.25
C SER A 36 4.28 -8.18 -1.85
N GLY A 37 4.81 -7.37 -0.94
CA GLY A 37 4.27 -6.06 -0.62
C GLY A 37 4.85 -4.93 -1.46
N LEU A 38 5.76 -5.23 -2.39
CA LEU A 38 6.44 -4.22 -3.19
C LEU A 38 5.94 -4.21 -4.63
N VAL A 39 5.65 -3.01 -5.14
CA VAL A 39 5.37 -2.78 -6.55
C VAL A 39 6.50 -1.93 -7.12
N THR A 40 7.09 -2.37 -8.21
CA THR A 40 8.18 -1.63 -8.86
C THR A 40 7.62 -0.77 -9.99
N LEU A 41 7.95 0.51 -9.95
CA LEU A 41 7.62 1.49 -10.99
C LEU A 41 8.89 1.85 -11.75
N ARG A 42 8.80 1.86 -13.08
CA ARG A 42 9.93 2.18 -13.96
C ARG A 42 9.66 3.40 -14.79
N GLY A 43 10.66 4.25 -14.91
CA GLY A 43 10.59 5.46 -15.73
C GLY A 43 10.83 5.19 -17.21
N ILE A 44 10.00 4.34 -17.82
CA ILE A 44 10.08 4.04 -19.25
C ILE A 44 9.37 5.14 -20.01
N THR A 45 10.13 6.15 -20.44
CA THR A 45 9.58 7.35 -21.08
C THR A 45 10.67 8.08 -21.85
N ASP A 46 10.27 8.85 -22.86
CA ASP A 46 11.16 9.78 -23.57
C ASP A 46 11.21 11.16 -22.90
N GLN A 47 10.37 11.39 -21.90
CA GLN A 47 10.32 12.62 -21.11
C GLN A 47 11.27 12.54 -19.91
N CYS A 48 11.33 13.60 -19.11
CA CYS A 48 12.18 13.64 -17.90
C CYS A 48 11.72 12.66 -16.83
N ARG A 49 10.42 12.36 -16.80
CA ARG A 49 9.81 11.49 -15.81
C ARG A 49 8.56 10.80 -16.34
N ALA A 50 8.19 9.70 -15.69
CA ALA A 50 6.89 9.08 -15.83
C ALA A 50 6.10 9.30 -14.54
N ARG A 51 4.81 9.60 -14.64
CA ARG A 51 3.96 9.83 -13.47
C ARG A 51 2.98 8.69 -13.30
N PHE A 52 2.86 8.23 -12.05
CA PHE A 52 1.95 7.16 -11.67
C PHE A 52 1.02 7.66 -10.57
N LYS A 53 -0.21 7.14 -10.57
CA LYS A 53 -1.14 7.32 -9.46
C LYS A 53 -1.22 6.00 -8.70
N VAL A 54 -1.01 6.05 -7.40
CA VAL A 54 -1.07 4.89 -6.51
C VAL A 54 -2.19 5.13 -5.50
N SER A 55 -3.13 4.19 -5.43
CA SER A 55 -4.29 4.29 -4.53
C SER A 55 -4.41 3.00 -3.73
N PHE A 56 -4.57 3.12 -2.42
CA PHE A 56 -4.81 1.98 -1.54
C PHE A 56 -6.16 2.10 -0.86
N GLY A 57 -6.90 1.01 -0.84
CA GLY A 57 -8.12 0.86 -0.06
C GLY A 57 -8.11 -0.47 0.69
N GLY A 58 -8.63 -0.49 1.89
CA GLY A 58 -8.72 -1.70 2.68
C GLY A 58 -9.36 -1.46 4.02
N ASN A 59 -9.54 -2.53 4.78
CA ASN A 59 -10.11 -2.47 6.12
C ASN A 59 -9.04 -2.78 7.15
N LEU A 60 -8.95 -1.93 8.17
CA LEU A 60 -7.97 -2.06 9.26
C LEU A 60 -8.67 -2.37 10.57
N ALA A 61 -8.05 -3.20 11.39
CA ALA A 61 -8.53 -3.50 12.75
C ALA A 61 -7.37 -3.76 13.70
N VAL A 62 -7.65 -3.66 14.98
CA VAL A 62 -6.73 -4.07 16.05
C VAL A 62 -6.83 -5.59 16.21
N PRO A 63 -5.72 -6.35 16.27
CA PRO A 63 -5.77 -7.79 16.50
C PRO A 63 -6.42 -8.14 17.86
N THR A 64 -6.91 -9.36 17.98
CA THR A 64 -7.57 -9.86 19.21
C THR A 64 -6.70 -9.70 20.46
N ASP A 65 -5.39 -9.91 20.32
CA ASP A 65 -4.42 -9.79 21.39
C ASP A 65 -3.74 -8.42 21.44
N GLY A 66 -4.21 -7.48 20.64
CA GLY A 66 -3.65 -6.14 20.54
C GLY A 66 -4.22 -5.18 21.57
N THR A 67 -3.55 -4.03 21.71
CA THR A 67 -4.00 -2.94 22.55
C THR A 67 -4.83 -1.97 21.73
N VAL A 68 -6.04 -1.68 22.16
CA VAL A 68 -6.93 -0.73 21.49
C VAL A 68 -6.30 0.66 21.50
N GLY A 69 -6.27 1.31 20.36
CA GLY A 69 -5.70 2.64 20.19
C GLY A 69 -5.61 3.01 18.72
N PRO A 70 -4.96 4.14 18.40
CA PRO A 70 -4.81 4.57 17.01
C PRO A 70 -3.98 3.59 16.23
N ILE A 71 -4.44 3.26 15.01
CA ILE A 71 -3.69 2.47 14.05
C ILE A 71 -3.62 3.24 12.74
N SER A 72 -2.55 3.03 11.98
CA SER A 72 -2.34 3.76 10.74
C SER A 72 -1.57 2.96 9.71
N ILE A 73 -1.80 3.31 8.44
CA ILE A 73 -0.97 2.86 7.33
C ILE A 73 -0.54 4.08 6.51
N SER A 74 0.54 3.94 5.79
CA SER A 74 1.00 4.95 4.84
C SER A 74 1.48 4.27 3.58
N LEU A 75 1.44 4.98 2.46
CA LEU A 75 2.16 4.58 1.27
C LEU A 75 3.64 4.89 1.49
N ALA A 76 4.50 3.97 1.10
CA ALA A 76 5.95 4.13 1.24
C ALA A 76 6.62 4.06 -0.13
N ILE A 77 7.59 4.92 -0.35
CA ILE A 77 8.40 4.96 -1.58
C ILE A 77 9.82 4.59 -1.20
N ASN A 78 10.35 3.53 -1.83
CA ASN A 78 11.66 2.96 -1.50
C ASN A 78 11.81 2.65 0.00
N GLY A 79 10.73 2.18 0.63
CA GLY A 79 10.71 1.81 2.03
C GLY A 79 10.51 2.97 3.00
N GLU A 80 10.43 4.20 2.53
CA GLU A 80 10.21 5.38 3.37
C GLU A 80 8.77 5.83 3.29
N ALA A 81 8.10 5.87 4.45
CA ALA A 81 6.69 6.26 4.53
C ALA A 81 6.51 7.73 4.15
N VAL A 82 5.52 8.00 3.30
CA VAL A 82 5.15 9.36 2.92
C VAL A 82 4.07 9.85 3.89
N ALA A 83 4.42 10.78 4.75
CA ALA A 83 3.55 11.22 5.85
C ALA A 83 2.19 11.74 5.39
N SER A 84 2.13 12.41 4.23
CA SER A 84 0.88 12.95 3.70
C SER A 84 -0.13 11.86 3.28
N THR A 85 0.31 10.60 3.15
CA THR A 85 -0.54 9.46 2.77
C THR A 85 -1.03 8.67 3.97
N THR A 86 -0.71 9.09 5.18
CA THR A 86 -1.07 8.36 6.40
C THR A 86 -2.59 8.38 6.62
N ALA A 87 -3.18 7.19 6.69
CA ALA A 87 -4.58 7.02 7.04
C ALA A 87 -4.66 6.46 8.47
N ILE A 88 -5.34 7.19 9.35
CA ILE A 88 -5.40 6.89 10.78
C ILE A 88 -6.84 6.56 11.16
N VAL A 89 -7.03 5.48 11.90
CA VAL A 89 -8.31 5.15 12.55
C VAL A 89 -8.05 4.78 14.01
N THR A 90 -9.04 5.01 14.86
CA THR A 90 -8.95 4.67 16.28
C THR A 90 -10.12 3.77 16.65
N PRO A 91 -9.99 2.43 16.48
CA PRO A 91 -11.04 1.50 16.85
C PRO A 91 -11.29 1.50 18.35
N ALA A 92 -12.54 1.36 18.75
CA ALA A 92 -12.94 1.28 20.16
C ALA A 92 -12.78 -0.12 20.75
N ALA A 93 -12.68 -1.14 19.90
CA ALA A 93 -12.57 -2.54 20.30
C ALA A 93 -11.65 -3.31 19.35
N VAL A 94 -11.17 -4.46 19.81
CA VAL A 94 -10.40 -5.37 18.95
C VAL A 94 -11.31 -5.95 17.85
N GLU A 95 -10.71 -6.29 16.70
CA GLU A 95 -11.41 -6.85 15.53
C GLU A 95 -12.54 -5.96 14.98
N GLU A 96 -12.57 -4.68 15.32
CA GLU A 96 -13.48 -3.71 14.76
C GLU A 96 -12.83 -3.07 13.52
N TYR A 97 -13.38 -3.38 12.33
CA TYR A 97 -12.80 -2.94 11.06
C TYR A 97 -13.30 -1.58 10.62
N PHE A 98 -12.37 -0.76 10.15
CA PHE A 98 -12.68 0.52 9.51
C PHE A 98 -12.05 0.56 8.13
N ASN A 99 -12.80 1.07 7.15
CA ASN A 99 -12.28 1.26 5.81
C ASN A 99 -11.40 2.50 5.75
N VAL A 100 -10.25 2.36 5.12
CA VAL A 100 -9.33 3.47 4.88
C VAL A 100 -9.01 3.56 3.40
N PHE A 101 -8.74 4.77 2.94
CA PHE A 101 -8.31 5.04 1.58
C PHE A 101 -7.24 6.11 1.59
N THR A 102 -6.21 5.92 0.77
CA THR A 102 -5.16 6.92 0.56
C THR A 102 -4.62 6.82 -0.86
N ALA A 103 -4.15 7.93 -1.40
CA ALA A 103 -3.62 7.99 -2.75
C ALA A 103 -2.51 9.02 -2.85
N ILE A 104 -1.63 8.82 -3.84
CA ILE A 104 -0.51 9.72 -4.13
C ILE A 104 -0.14 9.64 -5.61
N PHE A 105 0.37 10.74 -6.15
CA PHE A 105 1.10 10.73 -7.41
C PHE A 105 2.58 10.49 -7.16
N VAL A 106 3.20 9.64 -7.96
CA VAL A 106 4.61 9.31 -7.86
C VAL A 106 5.28 9.60 -9.19
N ASP A 107 6.31 10.45 -9.18
CA ASP A 107 7.12 10.74 -10.36
C ASP A 107 8.39 9.88 -10.32
N VAL A 108 8.59 9.09 -11.36
CA VAL A 108 9.77 8.24 -11.51
C VAL A 108 10.65 8.87 -12.60
N PRO A 109 11.90 9.26 -12.26
CA PRO A 109 12.82 9.81 -13.25
C PRO A 109 13.07 8.84 -14.40
N ARG A 110 13.34 9.38 -15.59
CA ARG A 110 13.64 8.56 -16.76
C ARG A 110 14.80 7.61 -16.46
N ASP A 111 14.65 6.35 -16.90
CA ASP A 111 15.61 5.27 -16.73
C ASP A 111 15.86 4.87 -15.26
N CYS A 112 15.00 5.33 -14.34
CA CYS A 112 15.07 4.98 -12.92
C CYS A 112 13.98 3.99 -12.53
N CYS A 113 14.08 3.43 -11.32
CA CYS A 113 13.06 2.58 -10.70
C CYS A 113 12.79 3.06 -9.28
N LEU A 114 11.52 2.98 -8.87
CA LEU A 114 11.10 3.19 -7.49
C LEU A 114 10.23 2.01 -7.06
N THR A 115 10.24 1.69 -5.78
CA THR A 115 9.29 0.73 -5.21
C THR A 115 8.23 1.46 -4.40
N VAL A 116 7.00 0.94 -4.44
CA VAL A 116 5.88 1.46 -3.65
C VAL A 116 5.33 0.31 -2.82
N SER A 117 4.98 0.60 -1.59
CA SER A 117 4.38 -0.37 -0.67
C SER A 117 3.37 0.32 0.24
N VAL A 118 2.56 -0.49 0.93
CA VAL A 118 1.65 -0.02 1.97
C VAL A 118 2.20 -0.50 3.30
N ARG A 119 2.62 0.43 4.14
CA ARG A 119 3.37 0.13 5.37
C ARG A 119 2.51 0.35 6.60
N ASN A 120 2.61 -0.57 7.57
CA ASN A 120 2.05 -0.36 8.89
C ASN A 120 2.91 0.66 9.64
N THR A 121 2.36 1.85 9.85
CA THR A 121 3.03 2.95 10.57
C THR A 121 2.54 3.09 12.00
N SER A 122 1.75 2.12 12.48
CA SER A 122 1.28 2.07 13.87
C SER A 122 2.40 1.64 14.81
N GLU A 123 2.18 1.80 16.10
CA GLU A 123 3.10 1.30 17.13
C GLU A 123 2.95 -0.20 17.38
N ASP A 124 1.85 -0.80 16.94
CA ASP A 124 1.51 -2.19 17.13
C ASP A 124 1.17 -2.88 15.81
N ASP A 125 1.08 -4.22 15.85
CA ASP A 125 0.60 -5.00 14.72
C ASP A 125 -0.85 -4.67 14.41
N ILE A 126 -1.25 -4.81 13.15
CA ILE A 126 -2.62 -4.55 12.71
C ILE A 126 -3.15 -5.72 11.88
N LEU A 127 -4.48 -5.84 11.81
CA LEU A 127 -5.17 -6.69 10.86
C LEU A 127 -5.55 -5.87 9.64
N VAL A 128 -5.35 -6.46 8.46
CA VAL A 128 -5.77 -5.86 7.19
C VAL A 128 -6.59 -6.88 6.43
N GLN A 129 -7.75 -6.48 5.94
CA GLN A 129 -8.64 -7.33 5.18
C GLN A 129 -9.18 -6.59 3.96
N ASN A 130 -9.42 -7.31 2.88
CA ASN A 130 -9.93 -6.75 1.63
C ASN A 130 -9.03 -5.63 1.10
N ALA A 131 -7.72 -5.83 1.14
CA ALA A 131 -6.75 -4.87 0.65
C ALA A 131 -6.77 -4.78 -0.87
N ASN A 132 -6.74 -3.56 -1.38
CA ASN A 132 -6.74 -3.26 -2.81
C ASN A 132 -5.73 -2.16 -3.10
N LEU A 133 -4.82 -2.40 -4.01
CA LEU A 133 -3.85 -1.40 -4.45
C LEU A 133 -3.97 -1.22 -5.96
N ILE A 134 -4.27 0.00 -6.38
CA ILE A 134 -4.37 0.37 -7.79
C ILE A 134 -3.18 1.23 -8.14
N VAL A 135 -2.45 0.85 -9.17
CA VAL A 135 -1.32 1.59 -9.70
C VAL A 135 -1.56 1.81 -11.18
N GLU A 136 -1.63 3.06 -11.59
CA GLU A 136 -1.83 3.41 -12.99
C GLU A 136 -0.84 4.48 -13.43
N ARG A 137 -0.37 4.37 -14.67
CA ARG A 137 0.46 5.40 -15.27
C ARG A 137 -0.45 6.47 -15.84
N VAL A 138 -0.21 7.73 -15.47
CA VAL A 138 -1.06 8.86 -15.86
C VAL A 138 -0.36 9.88 -16.76
N ALA A 139 0.96 9.79 -16.87
CA ALA A 139 1.69 10.68 -17.80
C ALA A 139 3.04 10.12 -18.24
#